data_d3c6efde12cc33159eb9802e454cbeba
#
_entry.id   d3c6efde12cc33159eb9802e454cbeba
#
_cell.length_a   1.000
_cell.length_b   1.000
_cell.length_c   1.000
_cell.angle_alpha   90.00
_cell.angle_beta   90.00
_cell.angle_gamma   90.00
#
_symmetry.space_group_name_H-M   'P 1'
#
loop_
_entity.id
_entity.type
_entity.pdbx_description
1 polymer ?
#
loop_
_entity_poly.entity_id
_entity_poly.type
_entity_poly.pdbx_seq_one_letter_code
_entity_poly.pdbx_strand_id
1 'polypeptide(L)'
;MTDFWPPEEVKLSPGKRVLFLTKDLDLIKQQLYDGLNLKMSDVSPEDLLDDINTDAMTPAWVCFDHDPAEIAKNAYAGLMQDGIRVFRENALIDGGFEVIVSGQRKGTGSSRETAAQCERWAGIRIVIASSFAPIHERNNINLGQLMGDYEMLERLQNGEGVNLEEFTSRYDPVTKLIIENGGLFPFASKLQSKEIVLPPLETPDCPMTMAEKIIARNLVGQSEGQCVKPHDPVIAQVQ
;
A
#
# COMPACT_ATOMS: atom_id res chain seq x y z
N MET A 1 0.53 24.32 -2.15
CA MET A 1 -0.45 23.42 -2.80
C MET A 1 -0.06 22.01 -2.39
N THR A 2 -0.88 21.33 -1.63
CA THR A 2 -0.68 19.90 -1.37
C THR A 2 -1.05 19.20 -2.66
N ASP A 3 -0.06 18.76 -3.44
CA ASP A 3 -0.30 17.98 -4.63
C ASP A 3 -1.18 16.78 -4.26
N PHE A 4 -2.32 16.68 -4.95
CA PHE A 4 -3.26 15.57 -4.73
C PHE A 4 -2.53 14.26 -5.05
N TRP A 5 -2.59 13.30 -4.13
CA TRP A 5 -2.02 11.97 -4.32
C TRP A 5 -3.13 10.93 -4.42
N PRO A 6 -3.06 9.99 -5.36
CA PRO A 6 -2.06 9.83 -6.43
C PRO A 6 -2.37 10.73 -7.65
N PRO A 7 -1.35 11.15 -8.41
CA PRO A 7 -1.53 11.83 -9.69
C PRO A 7 -1.92 10.85 -10.80
N GLU A 8 -2.47 11.33 -11.92
CA GLU A 8 -2.79 10.50 -13.09
C GLU A 8 -1.54 9.84 -13.69
N GLU A 9 -0.42 10.54 -13.72
CA GLU A 9 0.89 10.03 -14.13
C GLU A 9 1.83 10.07 -12.92
N VAL A 10 2.21 8.90 -12.45
CA VAL A 10 3.08 8.71 -11.28
C VAL A 10 4.54 8.79 -11.71
N LYS A 11 5.31 9.65 -11.06
CA LYS A 11 6.76 9.81 -11.25
C LYS A 11 7.46 9.83 -9.91
N LEU A 12 8.73 9.45 -9.90
CA LEU A 12 9.56 9.61 -8.73
C LEU A 12 9.77 11.12 -8.48
N SER A 13 9.46 11.59 -7.28
CA SER A 13 9.58 13.01 -6.94
C SER A 13 11.05 13.45 -6.94
N PRO A 14 11.37 14.69 -7.38
CA PRO A 14 12.75 15.18 -7.40
C PRO A 14 13.42 15.07 -6.04
N GLY A 15 14.62 14.49 -6.00
CA GLY A 15 15.40 14.29 -4.78
C GLY A 15 14.93 13.15 -3.88
N LYS A 16 13.87 12.45 -4.23
CA LYS A 16 13.43 11.25 -3.53
C LYS A 16 14.17 10.01 -3.98
N ARG A 17 14.28 9.04 -3.10
CA ARG A 17 15.10 7.84 -3.26
C ARG A 17 14.27 6.57 -3.27
N VAL A 18 14.86 5.50 -3.76
CA VAL A 18 14.34 4.13 -3.73
C VAL A 18 15.14 3.32 -2.72
N LEU A 19 14.48 2.62 -1.81
CA LEU A 19 15.10 1.72 -0.85
C LEU A 19 14.88 0.28 -1.28
N PHE A 20 15.95 -0.46 -1.48
CA PHE A 20 15.92 -1.89 -1.75
C PHE A 20 16.16 -2.68 -0.46
N LEU A 21 15.21 -3.50 -0.09
CA LEU A 21 15.32 -4.43 1.04
C LEU A 21 15.99 -5.72 0.55
N THR A 22 17.29 -5.75 0.65
CA THR A 22 18.15 -6.85 0.17
C THR A 22 18.45 -7.87 1.26
N LYS A 23 18.75 -9.12 0.86
CA LYS A 23 19.24 -10.17 1.76
C LYS A 23 20.59 -9.81 2.40
N ASP A 24 21.41 -9.06 1.67
CA ASP A 24 22.59 -8.41 2.23
C ASP A 24 22.15 -7.17 3.02
N LEU A 25 22.13 -7.30 4.35
CA LEU A 25 21.70 -6.23 5.26
C LEU A 25 22.71 -5.06 5.32
N ASP A 26 23.96 -5.26 4.92
CA ASP A 26 24.93 -4.17 4.85
C ASP A 26 24.65 -3.24 3.67
N LEU A 27 24.12 -3.76 2.55
CA LEU A 27 23.62 -2.91 1.46
C LEU A 27 22.42 -2.05 1.90
N ILE A 28 21.55 -2.56 2.77
CA ILE A 28 20.46 -1.75 3.34
C ILE A 28 21.05 -0.61 4.18
N LYS A 29 22.02 -0.90 5.04
CA LYS A 29 22.67 0.14 5.87
C LYS A 29 23.37 1.20 5.04
N GLN A 30 24.07 0.83 3.97
CA GLN A 30 24.70 1.77 3.05
C GLN A 30 23.67 2.69 2.37
N GLN A 31 22.50 2.15 1.99
CA GLN A 31 21.41 2.98 1.47
C GLN A 31 20.86 3.94 2.52
N LEU A 32 20.69 3.49 3.77
CA LEU A 32 20.14 4.29 4.85
C LEU A 32 21.11 5.38 5.35
N TYR A 33 22.40 5.07 5.46
CA TYR A 33 23.35 5.90 6.23
C TYR A 33 24.48 6.48 5.40
N ASP A 34 24.88 5.82 4.30
CA ASP A 34 26.05 6.23 3.50
C ASP A 34 25.61 6.85 2.15
N GLY A 35 24.31 7.00 1.91
CA GLY A 35 23.79 7.64 0.71
C GLY A 35 23.87 6.80 -0.55
N LEU A 36 24.11 5.47 -0.44
CA LEU A 36 24.09 4.57 -1.59
C LEU A 36 22.70 4.57 -2.26
N ASN A 37 22.67 4.84 -3.56
CA ASN A 37 21.47 4.73 -4.39
C ASN A 37 21.64 3.56 -5.36
N LEU A 38 20.68 2.65 -5.34
CA LEU A 38 20.64 1.49 -6.23
C LEU A 38 19.55 1.68 -7.31
N LYS A 39 19.78 1.07 -8.45
CA LYS A 39 18.76 0.87 -9.49
C LYS A 39 18.32 -0.58 -9.52
N MET A 40 17.17 -0.86 -10.12
CA MET A 40 16.70 -2.24 -10.31
C MET A 40 17.70 -3.08 -11.11
N SER A 41 18.43 -2.46 -12.04
CA SER A 41 19.54 -3.10 -12.77
C SER A 41 20.73 -3.55 -11.94
N ASP A 42 20.88 -3.01 -10.73
CA ASP A 42 22.01 -3.30 -9.83
C ASP A 42 21.68 -4.44 -8.85
N VAL A 43 20.41 -4.87 -8.80
CA VAL A 43 19.89 -5.83 -7.81
C VAL A 43 19.11 -6.92 -8.53
N SER A 44 19.49 -8.18 -8.35
CA SER A 44 18.67 -9.29 -8.82
C SER A 44 17.41 -9.43 -7.93
N PRO A 45 16.23 -9.73 -8.49
CA PRO A 45 15.04 -10.07 -7.68
C PRO A 45 15.30 -11.15 -6.63
N GLU A 46 16.22 -12.08 -6.89
CA GLU A 46 16.62 -13.16 -5.99
C GLU A 46 17.40 -12.65 -4.75
N ASP A 47 18.00 -11.47 -4.83
CA ASP A 47 18.74 -10.84 -3.74
C ASP A 47 17.85 -10.02 -2.83
N LEU A 48 16.59 -9.83 -3.16
CA LEU A 48 15.62 -9.11 -2.35
C LEU A 48 15.08 -9.98 -1.22
N LEU A 49 14.78 -9.35 -0.08
CA LEU A 49 14.15 -10.01 1.06
C LEU A 49 12.73 -10.46 0.70
N ASP A 50 12.50 -11.75 0.84
CA ASP A 50 11.19 -12.38 0.78
C ASP A 50 10.55 -12.43 2.19
N ASP A 51 9.23 -12.67 2.24
CA ASP A 51 8.50 -12.94 3.47
C ASP A 51 8.72 -11.89 4.58
N ILE A 52 8.91 -10.64 4.19
CA ILE A 52 9.01 -9.56 5.17
C ILE A 52 7.71 -9.54 5.97
N ASN A 53 7.80 -9.96 7.23
CA ASN A 53 6.66 -10.04 8.10
C ASN A 53 6.42 -8.74 8.88
N THR A 54 5.22 -8.61 9.42
CA THR A 54 4.81 -7.42 10.17
C THR A 54 5.60 -7.23 11.47
N ASP A 55 6.21 -8.28 12.04
CA ASP A 55 7.09 -8.14 13.21
C ASP A 55 8.45 -7.53 12.83
N ALA A 56 8.95 -7.79 11.62
CA ALA A 56 10.15 -7.10 11.11
C ALA A 56 9.86 -5.61 10.87
N MET A 57 8.66 -5.27 10.37
CA MET A 57 8.26 -3.89 10.07
C MET A 57 7.93 -3.11 11.34
N THR A 58 7.00 -3.62 12.14
CA THR A 58 6.52 -3.01 13.40
C THR A 58 6.38 -4.08 14.49
N PRO A 59 7.42 -4.38 15.26
CA PRO A 59 7.34 -5.32 16.38
C PRO A 59 6.29 -4.86 17.41
N ALA A 60 5.81 -5.79 18.25
CA ALA A 60 4.66 -5.58 19.11
C ALA A 60 4.71 -4.29 19.95
N TRP A 61 5.89 -3.91 20.46
CA TRP A 61 6.05 -2.69 21.26
C TRP A 61 5.81 -1.40 20.46
N VAL A 62 6.04 -1.39 19.12
CA VAL A 62 5.71 -0.25 18.24
C VAL A 62 4.20 -0.12 18.08
N CYS A 63 3.48 -1.25 18.10
CA CYS A 63 2.03 -1.27 17.92
C CYS A 63 1.24 -0.72 19.13
N PHE A 64 1.89 -0.41 20.25
CA PHE A 64 1.23 0.27 21.38
C PHE A 64 1.10 1.77 21.14
N ASP A 65 1.82 2.31 20.17
CA ASP A 65 1.68 3.70 19.77
C ASP A 65 0.43 3.89 18.91
N HIS A 66 -0.22 5.05 19.04
CA HIS A 66 -1.43 5.39 18.29
C HIS A 66 -1.21 6.50 17.28
N ASP A 67 -0.09 7.23 17.39
CA ASP A 67 0.28 8.26 16.43
C ASP A 67 1.07 7.63 15.28
N PRO A 68 0.54 7.68 14.04
CA PRO A 68 1.25 7.14 12.88
C PRO A 68 2.64 7.75 12.66
N ALA A 69 2.85 8.99 13.06
CA ALA A 69 4.16 9.64 12.99
C ALA A 69 5.17 9.01 13.96
N GLU A 70 4.73 8.65 15.17
CA GLU A 70 5.58 7.94 16.14
C GLU A 70 5.85 6.49 15.69
N ILE A 71 4.85 5.82 15.12
CA ILE A 71 4.99 4.50 14.51
C ILE A 71 6.06 4.54 13.39
N ALA A 72 6.02 5.56 12.54
CA ALA A 72 6.95 5.73 11.42
C ALA A 72 8.41 5.90 11.85
N LYS A 73 8.68 6.51 13.00
CA LYS A 73 10.05 6.63 13.56
C LYS A 73 10.71 5.28 13.77
N ASN A 74 9.91 4.26 14.08
CA ASN A 74 10.35 2.90 14.37
C ASN A 74 10.09 1.92 13.22
N ALA A 75 9.95 2.41 11.99
CA ALA A 75 9.80 1.56 10.82
C ALA A 75 10.95 0.58 10.71
N TYR A 76 10.63 -0.70 10.47
CA TYR A 76 11.59 -1.80 10.38
C TYR A 76 12.43 -2.06 11.65
N ALA A 77 11.95 -1.63 12.81
CA ALA A 77 12.65 -1.83 14.09
C ALA A 77 12.86 -3.30 14.45
N GLY A 78 12.13 -4.22 13.85
CA GLY A 78 12.29 -5.66 14.04
C GLY A 78 13.30 -6.31 13.09
N LEU A 79 13.83 -5.59 12.10
CA LEU A 79 14.88 -6.11 11.21
C LEU A 79 16.24 -5.99 11.90
N MET A 80 16.80 -7.13 12.29
CA MET A 80 18.00 -7.22 13.13
C MET A 80 19.14 -7.93 12.41
N GLN A 81 20.37 -7.48 12.67
CA GLN A 81 21.60 -8.18 12.29
C GLN A 81 22.49 -8.28 13.54
N ASP A 82 22.85 -9.50 13.93
CA ASP A 82 23.66 -9.78 15.13
C ASP A 82 23.10 -9.12 16.41
N GLY A 83 21.77 -9.06 16.55
CA GLY A 83 21.11 -8.42 17.70
C GLY A 83 21.06 -6.89 17.65
N ILE A 84 21.54 -6.27 16.57
CA ILE A 84 21.50 -4.82 16.36
C ILE A 84 20.48 -4.48 15.30
N ARG A 85 19.68 -3.42 15.53
CA ARG A 85 18.72 -2.94 14.54
C ARG A 85 19.43 -2.46 13.27
N VAL A 86 18.95 -2.94 12.12
CA VAL A 86 19.38 -2.45 10.80
C VAL A 86 18.84 -1.03 10.59
N PHE A 87 17.59 -0.78 10.98
CA PHE A 87 16.97 0.55 10.92
C PHE A 87 17.01 1.21 12.31
N ARG A 88 17.80 2.28 12.44
CA ARG A 88 17.74 3.14 13.62
C ARG A 88 16.45 3.94 13.63
N GLU A 89 16.11 4.53 14.77
CA GLU A 89 15.01 5.45 14.87
C GLU A 89 15.13 6.56 13.81
N ASN A 90 14.02 6.89 13.13
CA ASN A 90 13.92 7.82 12.00
C ASN A 90 14.67 7.44 10.72
N ALA A 91 15.37 6.31 10.64
CA ALA A 91 16.21 5.97 9.49
C ALA A 91 15.49 6.01 8.14
N LEU A 92 14.23 5.52 8.09
CA LEU A 92 13.43 5.54 6.88
C LEU A 92 12.99 6.97 6.51
N ILE A 93 12.65 7.79 7.51
CA ILE A 93 12.26 9.20 7.34
C ILE A 93 13.44 10.03 6.83
N ASP A 94 14.58 9.93 7.52
CA ASP A 94 15.79 10.72 7.24
C ASP A 94 16.41 10.35 5.89
N GLY A 95 16.24 9.09 5.48
CA GLY A 95 16.71 8.59 4.18
C GLY A 95 16.02 9.20 2.96
N GLY A 96 14.87 9.86 3.14
CA GLY A 96 14.17 10.55 2.07
C GLY A 96 13.60 9.64 0.97
N PHE A 97 13.28 8.41 1.33
CA PHE A 97 12.74 7.42 0.40
C PHE A 97 11.27 7.67 0.08
N GLU A 98 10.87 7.44 -1.17
CA GLU A 98 9.50 7.49 -1.65
C GLU A 98 9.02 6.12 -2.13
N VAL A 99 9.95 5.26 -2.52
CA VAL A 99 9.69 3.90 -3.00
C VAL A 99 10.46 2.91 -2.14
N ILE A 100 9.81 1.79 -1.79
CA ILE A 100 10.44 0.66 -1.12
C ILE A 100 10.27 -0.60 -1.97
N VAL A 101 11.33 -1.40 -2.06
CA VAL A 101 11.41 -2.58 -2.94
C VAL A 101 11.73 -3.82 -2.12
N SER A 102 10.99 -4.90 -2.34
CA SER A 102 11.21 -6.20 -1.68
C SER A 102 10.91 -7.37 -2.63
N GLY A 103 11.19 -8.57 -2.19
CA GLY A 103 10.91 -9.82 -2.92
C GLY A 103 9.45 -10.26 -2.82
N GLN A 104 9.24 -11.54 -2.57
CA GLN A 104 7.92 -12.15 -2.54
C GLN A 104 7.23 -11.98 -1.19
N ARG A 105 5.89 -11.99 -1.23
CA ARG A 105 4.99 -12.06 -0.06
C ARG A 105 5.28 -11.00 1.01
N LYS A 106 5.47 -9.75 0.59
CA LYS A 106 5.67 -8.64 1.53
C LYS A 106 4.46 -8.48 2.45
N GLY A 107 4.71 -8.30 3.75
CA GLY A 107 3.70 -8.05 4.77
C GLY A 107 3.02 -9.31 5.31
N THR A 108 3.71 -10.45 5.31
CA THR A 108 3.24 -11.69 5.96
C THR A 108 3.11 -11.54 7.48
N GLY A 109 2.48 -12.53 8.12
CA GLY A 109 2.34 -12.57 9.57
C GLY A 109 1.01 -12.00 10.06
N SER A 110 1.05 -11.18 11.10
CA SER A 110 -0.14 -10.62 11.75
C SER A 110 -0.79 -9.52 10.91
N SER A 111 -2.12 -9.37 11.00
CA SER A 111 -2.87 -8.32 10.30
C SER A 111 -2.71 -6.93 10.95
N ARG A 112 -1.48 -6.42 10.98
CA ARG A 112 -1.16 -5.12 11.57
C ARG A 112 -1.20 -4.02 10.52
N GLU A 113 -2.15 -3.11 10.64
CA GLU A 113 -2.17 -1.89 9.82
C GLU A 113 -0.95 -1.00 10.07
N THR A 114 -0.42 -1.01 11.30
CA THR A 114 0.80 -0.29 11.69
C THR A 114 1.99 -0.61 10.77
N ALA A 115 2.06 -1.82 10.20
CA ALA A 115 3.10 -2.19 9.25
C ALA A 115 3.03 -1.38 7.94
N ALA A 116 1.84 -1.10 7.43
CA ALA A 116 1.66 -0.20 6.28
C ALA A 116 1.77 1.27 6.70
N GLN A 117 1.27 1.62 7.90
CA GLN A 117 1.37 2.98 8.44
C GLN A 117 2.83 3.42 8.61
N CYS A 118 3.71 2.57 9.14
CA CYS A 118 5.10 2.95 9.37
C CYS A 118 5.82 3.37 8.07
N GLU A 119 5.54 2.70 6.95
CA GLU A 119 6.05 3.08 5.64
C GLU A 119 5.39 4.36 5.13
N ARG A 120 4.05 4.42 5.18
CA ARG A 120 3.28 5.55 4.64
C ARG A 120 3.66 6.87 5.30
N TRP A 121 3.76 6.91 6.62
CA TRP A 121 4.12 8.12 7.38
C TRP A 121 5.63 8.41 7.39
N ALA A 122 6.47 7.42 7.07
CA ALA A 122 7.89 7.66 6.77
C ALA A 122 8.13 8.28 5.38
N GLY A 123 7.08 8.41 4.55
CA GLY A 123 7.17 9.03 3.24
C GLY A 123 7.09 8.07 2.06
N ILE A 124 6.95 6.76 2.30
CA ILE A 124 6.81 5.77 1.24
C ILE A 124 5.42 5.88 0.61
N ARG A 125 5.39 6.20 -0.67
CA ARG A 125 4.17 6.32 -1.48
C ARG A 125 3.94 5.12 -2.38
N ILE A 126 5.04 4.47 -2.80
CA ILE A 126 5.01 3.34 -3.73
C ILE A 126 5.75 2.16 -3.10
N VAL A 127 5.10 1.02 -3.10
CA VAL A 127 5.65 -0.25 -2.61
C VAL A 127 5.79 -1.20 -3.79
N ILE A 128 7.00 -1.68 -4.03
CA ILE A 128 7.33 -2.59 -5.13
C ILE A 128 7.66 -3.96 -4.55
N ALA A 129 7.02 -4.99 -5.08
CA ALA A 129 7.30 -6.38 -4.70
C ALA A 129 6.81 -7.32 -5.80
N SER A 130 7.36 -8.54 -5.85
CA SER A 130 6.82 -9.55 -6.76
C SER A 130 5.44 -10.08 -6.32
N SER A 131 5.13 -10.00 -5.02
CA SER A 131 3.80 -10.28 -4.47
C SER A 131 3.62 -9.72 -3.06
N PHE A 132 2.37 -9.56 -2.63
CA PHE A 132 1.97 -9.03 -1.33
C PHE A 132 1.13 -10.04 -0.57
N ALA A 133 1.24 -10.04 0.76
CA ALA A 133 0.28 -10.74 1.60
C ALA A 133 -1.09 -10.03 1.52
N PRO A 134 -2.22 -10.74 1.38
CA PRO A 134 -3.51 -10.13 1.05
C PRO A 134 -3.98 -9.07 2.04
N ILE A 135 -3.73 -9.26 3.34
CA ILE A 135 -4.13 -8.28 4.36
C ILE A 135 -3.25 -7.02 4.26
N HIS A 136 -1.95 -7.18 4.06
CA HIS A 136 -1.03 -6.05 3.91
C HIS A 136 -1.33 -5.25 2.64
N GLU A 137 -1.64 -5.94 1.53
CA GLU A 137 -2.13 -5.31 0.30
C GLU A 137 -3.37 -4.44 0.57
N ARG A 138 -4.35 -4.97 1.30
CA ARG A 138 -5.56 -4.22 1.67
C ARG A 138 -5.23 -3.00 2.55
N ASN A 139 -4.30 -3.14 3.50
CA ASN A 139 -3.88 -2.02 4.33
C ASN A 139 -3.19 -0.92 3.52
N ASN A 140 -2.32 -1.29 2.56
CA ASN A 140 -1.70 -0.32 1.65
C ASN A 140 -2.73 0.43 0.82
N ILE A 141 -3.74 -0.27 0.28
CA ILE A 141 -4.87 0.34 -0.45
C ILE A 141 -5.60 1.35 0.44
N ASN A 142 -5.94 0.95 1.66
CA ASN A 142 -6.66 1.80 2.61
C ASN A 142 -5.89 3.08 2.97
N LEU A 143 -4.56 3.02 2.97
CA LEU A 143 -3.67 4.15 3.26
C LEU A 143 -3.25 4.95 2.01
N GLY A 144 -3.72 4.57 0.82
CA GLY A 144 -3.41 5.24 -0.43
C GLY A 144 -1.97 5.06 -0.89
N GLN A 145 -1.33 3.93 -0.55
CA GLN A 145 -0.03 3.54 -1.10
C GLN A 145 -0.24 2.78 -2.41
N LEU A 146 0.51 3.14 -3.44
CA LEU A 146 0.51 2.42 -4.71
C LEU A 146 1.37 1.16 -4.61
N MET A 147 0.94 0.10 -5.25
CA MET A 147 1.67 -1.17 -5.29
C MET A 147 1.94 -1.57 -6.74
N GLY A 148 3.21 -1.72 -7.07
CA GLY A 148 3.68 -2.04 -8.41
C GLY A 148 4.66 -3.21 -8.43
N ASP A 149 5.19 -3.46 -9.61
CA ASP A 149 6.19 -4.48 -9.92
C ASP A 149 7.54 -3.86 -10.30
N TYR A 150 8.50 -4.72 -10.62
CA TYR A 150 9.86 -4.29 -10.95
C TYR A 150 9.96 -3.57 -12.29
N GLU A 151 9.09 -3.88 -13.26
CA GLU A 151 9.05 -3.19 -14.56
C GLU A 151 8.61 -1.73 -14.39
N MET A 152 7.57 -1.50 -13.59
CA MET A 152 7.16 -0.14 -13.22
C MET A 152 8.27 0.62 -12.52
N LEU A 153 9.02 -0.05 -11.62
CA LEU A 153 10.16 0.57 -10.93
C LEU A 153 11.26 1.02 -11.89
N GLU A 154 11.64 0.17 -12.85
CA GLU A 154 12.66 0.52 -13.85
C GLU A 154 12.26 1.76 -14.65
N ARG A 155 11.01 1.85 -15.08
CA ARG A 155 10.47 3.02 -15.76
C ARG A 155 10.54 4.28 -14.88
N LEU A 156 10.12 4.19 -13.63
CA LEU A 156 10.19 5.31 -12.67
C LEU A 156 11.64 5.77 -12.44
N GLN A 157 12.60 4.84 -12.33
CA GLN A 157 14.01 5.16 -12.12
C GLN A 157 14.67 5.74 -13.39
N ASN A 158 14.14 5.44 -14.57
CA ASN A 158 14.57 6.04 -15.84
C ASN A 158 13.93 7.42 -16.09
N GLY A 159 13.09 7.90 -15.16
CA GLY A 159 12.42 9.19 -15.26
C GLY A 159 11.15 9.16 -16.12
N GLU A 160 10.69 7.96 -16.48
CA GLU A 160 9.43 7.77 -17.19
C GLU A 160 8.26 7.84 -16.22
N GLY A 161 7.11 8.33 -16.68
CA GLY A 161 5.87 8.26 -15.94
C GLY A 161 5.20 6.91 -16.09
N VAL A 162 4.54 6.45 -15.03
CA VAL A 162 3.66 5.28 -15.04
C VAL A 162 2.24 5.77 -14.83
N ASN A 163 1.32 5.40 -15.72
CA ASN A 163 -0.08 5.81 -15.59
C ASN A 163 -0.71 5.17 -14.35
N LEU A 164 -1.52 5.92 -13.61
CA LEU A 164 -2.20 5.43 -12.41
C LEU A 164 -3.05 4.18 -12.70
N GLU A 165 -3.64 4.09 -13.90
CA GLU A 165 -4.41 2.93 -14.31
C GLU A 165 -3.59 1.64 -14.33
N GLU A 166 -2.29 1.69 -14.62
CA GLU A 166 -1.42 0.52 -14.59
C GLU A 166 -1.32 -0.07 -13.18
N PHE A 167 -1.29 0.80 -12.13
CA PHE A 167 -1.33 0.37 -10.74
C PHE A 167 -2.70 -0.18 -10.30
N THR A 168 -3.78 0.24 -10.95
CA THR A 168 -5.15 -0.06 -10.50
C THR A 168 -5.87 -1.11 -11.34
N SER A 169 -5.40 -1.42 -12.56
CA SER A 169 -6.10 -2.27 -13.55
C SER A 169 -6.52 -3.65 -13.03
N ARG A 170 -5.79 -4.21 -12.07
CA ARG A 170 -6.06 -5.53 -11.48
C ARG A 170 -7.17 -5.54 -10.43
N TYR A 171 -7.64 -4.37 -9.99
CA TYR A 171 -8.61 -4.25 -8.91
C TYR A 171 -10.03 -4.06 -9.41
N ASP A 172 -10.99 -4.39 -8.55
CA ASP A 172 -12.41 -4.12 -8.79
C ASP A 172 -12.70 -2.60 -8.82
N PRO A 173 -13.84 -2.17 -9.40
CA PRO A 173 -14.15 -0.75 -9.56
C PRO A 173 -14.17 0.06 -8.27
N VAL A 174 -14.62 -0.51 -7.14
CA VAL A 174 -14.66 0.20 -5.86
C VAL A 174 -13.26 0.33 -5.27
N THR A 175 -12.44 -0.72 -5.35
CA THR A 175 -11.03 -0.68 -4.93
C THR A 175 -10.23 0.32 -5.77
N LYS A 176 -10.47 0.40 -7.08
CA LYS A 176 -9.90 1.45 -7.95
C LYS A 176 -10.21 2.85 -7.42
N LEU A 177 -11.49 3.13 -7.16
CA LEU A 177 -11.91 4.44 -6.62
C LEU A 177 -11.23 4.76 -5.28
N ILE A 178 -11.03 3.77 -4.41
CA ILE A 178 -10.30 3.97 -3.14
C ILE A 178 -8.86 4.41 -3.41
N ILE A 179 -8.16 3.71 -4.30
CA ILE A 179 -6.77 4.05 -4.65
C ILE A 179 -6.69 5.42 -5.31
N GLU A 180 -7.51 5.68 -6.32
CA GLU A 180 -7.55 6.93 -7.09
C GLU A 180 -7.89 8.16 -6.22
N ASN A 181 -8.56 7.94 -5.09
CA ASN A 181 -8.88 8.99 -4.14
C ASN A 181 -7.89 9.09 -2.96
N GLY A 182 -6.77 8.36 -3.00
CA GLY A 182 -5.71 8.47 -2.01
C GLY A 182 -5.97 7.69 -0.73
N GLY A 183 -6.83 6.66 -0.80
CA GLY A 183 -7.11 5.74 0.30
C GLY A 183 -8.56 5.78 0.79
N LEU A 184 -8.86 4.93 1.76
CA LEU A 184 -10.22 4.68 2.23
C LEU A 184 -10.89 5.92 2.85
N PHE A 185 -10.16 6.68 3.69
CA PHE A 185 -10.75 7.84 4.38
C PHE A 185 -11.08 9.00 3.43
N PRO A 186 -10.18 9.45 2.53
CA PRO A 186 -10.51 10.44 1.52
C PRO A 186 -11.65 9.99 0.61
N PHE A 187 -11.64 8.72 0.17
CA PHE A 187 -12.73 8.15 -0.63
C PHE A 187 -14.06 8.20 0.13
N ALA A 188 -14.11 7.75 1.39
CA ALA A 188 -15.33 7.77 2.19
C ALA A 188 -15.87 9.19 2.40
N SER A 189 -14.99 10.17 2.64
CA SER A 189 -15.37 11.58 2.76
C SER A 189 -16.01 12.11 1.47
N LYS A 190 -15.40 11.82 0.31
CA LYS A 190 -15.93 12.24 -0.99
C LYS A 190 -17.22 11.52 -1.36
N LEU A 191 -17.37 10.26 -0.98
CA LEU A 191 -18.63 9.53 -1.16
C LEU A 191 -19.75 10.14 -0.31
N GLN A 192 -19.45 10.51 0.95
CA GLN A 192 -20.42 11.14 1.84
C GLN A 192 -20.80 12.55 1.35
N SER A 193 -19.87 13.32 0.80
CA SER A 193 -20.15 14.63 0.19
C SER A 193 -20.81 14.55 -1.20
N LYS A 194 -20.98 13.33 -1.74
CA LYS A 194 -21.53 13.05 -3.09
C LYS A 194 -20.67 13.58 -4.24
N GLU A 195 -19.38 13.82 -4.00
CA GLU A 195 -18.40 14.13 -5.05
C GLU A 195 -18.06 12.90 -5.89
N ILE A 196 -18.23 11.70 -5.31
CA ILE A 196 -18.05 10.41 -5.98
C ILE A 196 -19.37 9.67 -5.96
N VAL A 197 -19.67 9.00 -7.08
CA VAL A 197 -20.80 8.08 -7.22
C VAL A 197 -20.24 6.68 -7.44
N LEU A 198 -20.77 5.69 -6.75
CA LEU A 198 -20.38 4.29 -6.95
C LEU A 198 -20.84 3.81 -8.33
N PRO A 199 -20.03 2.98 -9.01
CA PRO A 199 -20.46 2.36 -10.25
C PRO A 199 -21.70 1.49 -10.01
N PRO A 200 -22.65 1.45 -10.97
CA PRO A 200 -23.81 0.60 -10.85
C PRO A 200 -23.39 -0.87 -10.86
N LEU A 201 -24.12 -1.68 -10.09
CA LEU A 201 -23.98 -3.13 -10.16
C LEU A 201 -24.66 -3.65 -11.43
N GLU A 202 -23.96 -4.50 -12.17
CA GLU A 202 -24.48 -5.11 -13.41
C GLU A 202 -25.08 -6.51 -13.16
N THR A 203 -25.19 -6.94 -11.89
CA THR A 203 -25.76 -8.23 -11.54
C THR A 203 -27.24 -8.28 -11.89
N PRO A 204 -27.66 -9.18 -12.81
CA PRO A 204 -29.04 -9.31 -13.20
C PRO A 204 -29.89 -9.89 -12.05
N ASP A 205 -31.20 -9.74 -12.16
CA ASP A 205 -32.13 -10.34 -11.22
C ASP A 205 -31.89 -11.85 -11.10
N CYS A 206 -31.68 -12.31 -9.88
CA CYS A 206 -31.40 -13.69 -9.57
C CYS A 206 -31.91 -14.06 -8.18
N PRO A 207 -32.19 -15.36 -7.92
CA PRO A 207 -32.48 -15.82 -6.57
C PRO A 207 -31.30 -15.53 -5.65
N MET A 208 -31.55 -14.87 -4.53
CA MET A 208 -30.57 -14.50 -3.54
C MET A 208 -30.67 -15.35 -2.28
N THR A 209 -29.54 -15.69 -1.70
CA THR A 209 -29.41 -16.25 -0.36
C THR A 209 -29.86 -15.24 0.71
N MET A 210 -29.99 -15.69 1.96
CA MET A 210 -30.31 -14.78 3.08
C MET A 210 -29.25 -13.67 3.23
N ALA A 211 -27.96 -14.02 3.13
CA ALA A 211 -26.87 -13.05 3.24
C ALA A 211 -26.92 -12.00 2.13
N GLU A 212 -27.11 -12.43 0.88
CA GLU A 212 -27.22 -11.53 -0.27
C GLU A 212 -28.43 -10.59 -0.14
N LYS A 213 -29.57 -11.08 0.36
CA LYS A 213 -30.75 -10.25 0.62
C LYS A 213 -30.51 -9.20 1.70
N ILE A 214 -29.76 -9.54 2.75
CA ILE A 214 -29.38 -8.59 3.80
C ILE A 214 -28.47 -7.51 3.22
N ILE A 215 -27.45 -7.89 2.46
CA ILE A 215 -26.56 -6.95 1.78
C ILE A 215 -27.34 -6.06 0.81
N ALA A 216 -28.16 -6.64 -0.06
CA ALA A 216 -28.96 -5.92 -1.05
C ALA A 216 -29.86 -4.84 -0.44
N ARG A 217 -30.42 -5.09 0.74
CA ARG A 217 -31.27 -4.11 1.46
C ARG A 217 -30.49 -2.94 2.04
N ASN A 218 -29.20 -3.09 2.24
CA ASN A 218 -28.36 -2.10 2.90
C ASN A 218 -27.34 -1.46 1.94
N LEU A 219 -27.51 -1.65 0.63
CA LEU A 219 -26.61 -1.07 -0.38
C LEU A 219 -26.62 0.46 -0.31
N VAL A 220 -25.43 1.04 -0.44
CA VAL A 220 -25.24 2.48 -0.57
C VAL A 220 -24.99 2.82 -2.04
N GLY A 221 -25.73 3.81 -2.56
CA GLY A 221 -25.51 4.32 -3.92
C GLY A 221 -26.00 3.41 -5.05
N GLN A 222 -26.81 2.40 -4.74
CA GLN A 222 -27.40 1.48 -5.72
C GLN A 222 -28.93 1.59 -5.74
N SER A 223 -29.56 1.03 -6.78
CA SER A 223 -31.00 1.00 -6.90
C SER A 223 -31.64 0.10 -5.83
N GLU A 224 -32.79 0.48 -5.31
CA GLU A 224 -33.55 -0.35 -4.37
C GLU A 224 -33.91 -1.68 -5.02
N GLY A 225 -33.65 -2.79 -4.34
CA GLY A 225 -33.92 -4.14 -4.84
C GLY A 225 -32.84 -4.70 -5.78
N GLN A 226 -31.74 -4.00 -5.99
CA GLN A 226 -30.62 -4.50 -6.79
C GLN A 226 -30.13 -5.85 -6.26
N CYS A 227 -30.03 -6.85 -7.14
CA CYS A 227 -29.45 -8.14 -6.78
C CYS A 227 -27.94 -8.06 -6.58
N VAL A 228 -27.44 -8.85 -5.64
CA VAL A 228 -26.01 -9.03 -5.38
C VAL A 228 -25.64 -10.49 -5.39
N LYS A 229 -24.40 -10.78 -5.75
CA LYS A 229 -23.80 -12.12 -5.74
C LYS A 229 -22.36 -12.07 -5.19
N PRO A 230 -21.75 -13.22 -4.88
CA PRO A 230 -20.35 -13.26 -4.53
C PRO A 230 -19.47 -12.57 -5.57
N HIS A 231 -18.48 -11.82 -5.09
CA HIS A 231 -17.52 -11.00 -5.86
C HIS A 231 -18.05 -9.66 -6.39
N ASP A 232 -19.32 -9.31 -6.16
CA ASP A 232 -19.79 -7.96 -6.44
C ASP A 232 -19.14 -6.97 -5.45
N PRO A 233 -18.45 -5.92 -5.93
CA PRO A 233 -17.90 -4.90 -5.06
C PRO A 233 -19.00 -3.96 -4.59
N VAL A 234 -19.33 -4.01 -3.31
CA VAL A 234 -20.46 -3.24 -2.75
C VAL A 234 -20.05 -2.49 -1.48
N ILE A 235 -20.73 -1.38 -1.25
CA ILE A 235 -20.73 -0.71 0.05
C ILE A 235 -22.13 -0.88 0.65
N ALA A 236 -22.17 -1.37 1.89
CA ALA A 236 -23.40 -1.56 2.63
C ALA A 236 -23.36 -0.79 3.95
N GLN A 237 -24.50 -0.19 4.30
CA GLN A 237 -24.67 0.42 5.62
C GLN A 237 -24.85 -0.67 6.67
N VAL A 238 -24.07 -0.61 7.76
CA VAL A 238 -24.23 -1.48 8.92
C VAL A 238 -25.14 -0.75 9.93
N GLN A 239 -26.20 -1.44 10.38
CA GLN A 239 -27.13 -0.95 11.40
C GLN A 239 -26.78 -1.52 12.77
#